data_a4e4224be2ad1580cd3b4f709a288a48
#
_entry.id   a4e4224be2ad1580cd3b4f709a288a48
#
_cell.length_a   1.000
_cell.length_b   1.000
_cell.length_c   1.000
_cell.angle_alpha   90.00
_cell.angle_beta   90.00
_cell.angle_gamma   90.00
#
_symmetry.space_group_name_H-M   'P 1'
#
loop_
_entity.id
_entity.type
_entity.pdbx_description
1 polymer ?
#
loop_
_entity_poly.entity_id
_entity_poly.type
_entity_poly.pdbx_seq_one_letter_code
_entity_poly.pdbx_strand_id
1 'polypeptide(L)'
;MNDVNIDDFYHDIGVILLSLFQQFPRKVSLFIDDISGPDDMDEFGLHSPRYLSAIGALMWLHDEGYIRYFDIIKQESAEECTLTQKAFVKLIRPNLTADAFASANSIAKRESTLAFKMQKALREQSSIDMQDIIEQHFFNASPIS
;
A
#
# COMPACT_ATOMS: atom_id res chain seq x y z
N MET A 1 -16.27 -19.83 2.75
CA MET A 1 -15.00 -19.74 2.04
C MET A 1 -14.06 -18.80 2.78
N ASN A 2 -12.82 -19.21 2.88
CA ASN A 2 -11.86 -18.41 3.61
C ASN A 2 -11.12 -17.47 2.64
N ASP A 3 -11.31 -16.18 2.80
CA ASP A 3 -10.71 -15.19 1.93
C ASP A 3 -9.46 -14.56 2.55
N VAL A 4 -8.68 -15.36 3.28
CA VAL A 4 -7.48 -14.87 3.95
C VAL A 4 -6.51 -14.22 2.97
N ASN A 5 -6.37 -14.78 1.77
CA ASN A 5 -5.48 -14.21 0.76
C ASN A 5 -5.93 -12.83 0.32
N ILE A 6 -7.22 -12.55 0.33
CA ILE A 6 -7.73 -11.23 -0.04
C ILE A 6 -7.47 -10.23 1.09
N ASP A 7 -7.69 -10.64 2.34
CA ASP A 7 -7.38 -9.79 3.48
C ASP A 7 -5.88 -9.46 3.52
N ASP A 8 -5.03 -10.46 3.30
CA ASP A 8 -3.59 -10.26 3.24
C ASP A 8 -3.20 -9.31 2.11
N PHE A 9 -3.87 -9.42 0.97
CA PHE A 9 -3.61 -8.55 -0.18
C PHE A 9 -3.82 -7.08 0.18
N TYR A 10 -4.97 -6.75 0.79
CA TYR A 10 -5.24 -5.36 1.17
C TYR A 10 -4.28 -4.86 2.24
N HIS A 11 -3.95 -5.70 3.21
CA HIS A 11 -2.95 -5.34 4.20
C HIS A 11 -1.60 -5.03 3.54
N ASP A 12 -1.16 -5.91 2.67
CA ASP A 12 0.16 -5.79 2.05
C ASP A 12 0.24 -4.57 1.15
N ILE A 13 -0.81 -4.31 0.37
CA ILE A 13 -0.86 -3.11 -0.45
C ILE A 13 -0.77 -1.86 0.44
N GLY A 14 -1.51 -1.84 1.54
CA GLY A 14 -1.46 -0.72 2.47
C GLY A 14 -0.07 -0.49 3.02
N VAL A 15 0.59 -1.56 3.46
CA VAL A 15 1.95 -1.46 4.01
C VAL A 15 2.94 -0.97 2.95
N ILE A 16 2.89 -1.55 1.75
CA ILE A 16 3.82 -1.18 0.68
C ILE A 16 3.65 0.29 0.31
N LEU A 17 2.41 0.70 0.04
CA LEU A 17 2.15 2.06 -0.41
C LEU A 17 2.52 3.09 0.66
N LEU A 18 2.21 2.82 1.93
CA LEU A 18 2.53 3.75 3.00
C LEU A 18 4.02 3.82 3.28
N SER A 19 4.72 2.67 3.20
CA SER A 19 6.17 2.65 3.38
C SER A 19 6.86 3.50 2.32
N LEU A 20 6.43 3.37 1.08
CA LEU A 20 7.00 4.15 -0.02
C LEU A 20 6.58 5.62 0.04
N PHE A 21 5.38 5.88 0.50
CA PHE A 21 4.89 7.25 0.66
C PHE A 21 5.76 8.03 1.67
N GLN A 22 6.13 7.38 2.76
CA GLN A 22 6.96 8.02 3.80
C GLN A 22 8.35 8.36 3.29
N GLN A 23 8.86 7.65 2.29
CA GLN A 23 10.17 7.87 1.73
C GLN A 23 10.14 8.64 0.41
N PHE A 24 8.96 8.85 -0.12
CA PHE A 24 8.79 9.48 -1.43
C PHE A 24 9.47 10.86 -1.47
N PRO A 25 10.19 11.23 -2.51
CA PRO A 25 10.39 10.50 -3.77
C PRO A 25 11.67 9.67 -3.84
N ARG A 26 12.27 9.37 -2.70
CA ARG A 26 13.50 8.59 -2.68
C ARG A 26 13.22 7.14 -3.07
N LYS A 27 14.14 6.57 -3.81
CA LYS A 27 14.12 5.14 -4.11
C LYS A 27 14.77 4.39 -2.98
N VAL A 28 14.09 3.37 -2.47
CA VAL A 28 14.55 2.64 -1.29
C VAL A 28 14.48 1.15 -1.53
N SER A 29 15.17 0.39 -0.69
CA SER A 29 15.02 -1.06 -0.66
C SER A 29 13.81 -1.38 0.22
N LEU A 30 12.88 -2.14 -0.33
CA LEU A 30 11.70 -2.55 0.42
C LEU A 30 11.81 -4.04 0.69
N PHE A 31 11.92 -4.42 1.97
CA PHE A 31 12.12 -5.81 2.34
C PHE A 31 10.78 -6.52 2.49
N ILE A 32 10.73 -7.74 1.97
CA ILE A 32 9.49 -8.53 2.00
C ILE A 32 9.08 -8.84 3.43
N ASP A 33 10.04 -9.08 4.33
CA ASP A 33 9.75 -9.33 5.74
C ASP A 33 8.99 -8.17 6.40
N ASP A 34 9.25 -6.95 5.96
CA ASP A 34 8.57 -5.77 6.50
C ASP A 34 7.10 -5.73 6.07
N ILE A 35 6.76 -6.44 5.01
CA ILE A 35 5.38 -6.51 4.52
C ILE A 35 4.64 -7.69 5.16
N SER A 36 5.24 -8.88 5.06
CA SER A 36 4.58 -10.11 5.49
C SER A 36 4.73 -10.41 6.98
N GLY A 37 5.72 -9.79 7.62
CA GLY A 37 6.22 -10.24 8.89
C GLY A 37 7.33 -11.27 8.69
N PRO A 38 8.06 -11.60 9.77
CA PRO A 38 9.15 -12.57 9.69
C PRO A 38 8.68 -13.90 9.14
N ASP A 39 9.53 -14.54 8.34
CA ASP A 39 9.22 -15.80 7.70
C ASP A 39 10.37 -16.77 7.87
N ASP A 40 10.05 -17.98 8.32
CA ASP A 40 11.03 -19.04 8.43
C ASP A 40 10.89 -19.95 7.23
N MET A 41 11.93 -20.04 6.40
CA MET A 41 11.94 -20.97 5.29
C MET A 41 11.88 -22.40 5.81
N ASP A 42 11.27 -23.30 5.04
CA ASP A 42 11.19 -24.69 5.43
C ASP A 42 12.55 -25.38 5.19
N GLU A 43 12.60 -26.70 5.44
CA GLU A 43 13.84 -27.47 5.29
C GLU A 43 14.38 -27.48 3.86
N PHE A 44 13.55 -27.14 2.89
CA PHE A 44 13.95 -27.07 1.48
C PHE A 44 14.29 -25.65 1.04
N GLY A 45 14.30 -24.71 1.96
CA GLY A 45 14.58 -23.31 1.63
C GLY A 45 13.41 -22.57 1.00
N LEU A 46 12.20 -23.09 1.15
CA LEU A 46 11.01 -22.48 0.58
C LEU A 46 10.31 -21.57 1.57
N HIS A 47 9.89 -20.41 1.09
CA HIS A 47 9.13 -19.45 1.90
C HIS A 47 7.69 -19.91 2.08
N SER A 48 7.05 -19.41 3.13
CA SER A 48 5.65 -19.71 3.40
C SER A 48 4.73 -19.09 2.36
N PRO A 49 3.50 -19.60 2.21
CA PRO A 49 2.51 -18.97 1.34
C PRO A 49 2.27 -17.51 1.70
N ARG A 50 2.31 -17.17 3.00
CA ARG A 50 2.13 -15.78 3.45
C ARG A 50 3.20 -14.86 2.86
N TYR A 51 4.45 -15.30 2.90
CA TYR A 51 5.57 -14.55 2.35
C TYR A 51 5.42 -14.38 0.83
N LEU A 52 5.06 -15.47 0.15
CA LEU A 52 4.90 -15.44 -1.30
C LEU A 52 3.73 -14.54 -1.71
N SER A 53 2.68 -14.44 -0.89
CA SER A 53 1.57 -13.52 -1.14
C SER A 53 2.04 -12.07 -1.08
N ALA A 54 2.94 -11.75 -0.16
CA ALA A 54 3.50 -10.40 -0.07
C ALA A 54 4.31 -10.04 -1.31
N ILE A 55 5.11 -10.98 -1.81
CA ILE A 55 5.84 -10.78 -3.07
C ILE A 55 4.83 -10.56 -4.20
N GLY A 56 3.77 -11.36 -4.23
CA GLY A 56 2.72 -11.23 -5.25
C GLY A 56 2.06 -9.86 -5.23
N ALA A 57 1.77 -9.32 -4.05
CA ALA A 57 1.19 -7.98 -3.92
C ALA A 57 2.13 -6.92 -4.47
N LEU A 58 3.42 -7.05 -4.18
CA LEU A 58 4.44 -6.13 -4.67
C LEU A 58 4.52 -6.16 -6.19
N MET A 59 4.55 -7.36 -6.77
CA MET A 59 4.59 -7.53 -8.21
C MET A 59 3.32 -7.00 -8.87
N TRP A 60 2.18 -7.22 -8.24
CA TRP A 60 0.91 -6.73 -8.75
C TRP A 60 0.88 -5.20 -8.80
N LEU A 61 1.34 -4.55 -7.73
CA LEU A 61 1.40 -3.09 -7.72
C LEU A 61 2.31 -2.55 -8.82
N HIS A 62 3.41 -3.24 -9.09
CA HIS A 62 4.32 -2.87 -10.17
C HIS A 62 3.63 -3.04 -11.53
N ASP A 63 2.97 -4.17 -11.74
CA ASP A 63 2.33 -4.46 -13.01
C ASP A 63 1.18 -3.49 -13.30
N GLU A 64 0.48 -3.06 -12.24
CA GLU A 64 -0.62 -2.12 -12.38
C GLU A 64 -0.16 -0.66 -12.45
N GLY A 65 1.14 -0.42 -12.35
CA GLY A 65 1.68 0.92 -12.51
C GLY A 65 1.59 1.80 -11.28
N TYR A 66 1.47 1.22 -10.09
CA TYR A 66 1.41 2.00 -8.85
C TYR A 66 2.78 2.20 -8.22
N ILE A 67 3.71 1.27 -8.45
CA ILE A 67 5.07 1.38 -7.93
C ILE A 67 6.06 1.07 -9.03
N ARG A 68 7.32 1.45 -8.79
CA ARG A 68 8.46 1.05 -9.63
C ARG A 68 9.51 0.43 -8.75
N TYR A 69 10.22 -0.55 -9.29
CA TYR A 69 11.45 -1.05 -8.69
C TYR A 69 12.35 -1.56 -9.81
N PHE A 70 13.64 -1.67 -9.50
CA PHE A 70 14.58 -2.19 -10.48
C PHE A 70 14.48 -3.70 -10.60
N ASP A 71 14.49 -4.37 -9.44
CA ASP A 71 14.45 -5.83 -9.42
C ASP A 71 14.09 -6.30 -8.01
N ILE A 72 13.62 -7.53 -7.91
CA ILE A 72 13.45 -8.21 -6.63
C ILE A 72 14.61 -9.17 -6.47
N ILE A 73 15.47 -8.91 -5.48
CA ILE A 73 16.72 -9.64 -5.31
C ILE A 73 16.51 -10.80 -4.34
N LYS A 74 16.78 -12.01 -4.83
CA LYS A 74 16.73 -13.24 -4.03
C LYS A 74 15.41 -13.45 -3.29
N GLN A 75 14.33 -12.88 -3.80
CA GLN A 75 13.02 -12.90 -3.14
C GLN A 75 13.04 -12.26 -1.75
N GLU A 76 14.01 -11.39 -1.47
CA GLU A 76 14.15 -10.76 -0.16
C GLU A 76 13.76 -9.29 -0.16
N SER A 77 14.09 -8.57 -1.24
CA SER A 77 13.84 -7.13 -1.29
C SER A 77 13.60 -6.64 -2.71
N ALA A 78 12.74 -5.62 -2.81
CA ALA A 78 12.59 -4.86 -4.05
C ALA A 78 13.53 -3.67 -3.98
N GLU A 79 14.45 -3.56 -4.95
CA GLU A 79 15.49 -2.55 -4.94
C GLU A 79 15.09 -1.34 -5.77
N GLU A 80 15.52 -0.17 -5.34
CA GLU A 80 15.19 1.11 -5.98
C GLU A 80 13.68 1.28 -6.13
N CYS A 81 12.95 0.99 -5.05
CA CYS A 81 11.49 0.97 -5.04
C CYS A 81 10.93 2.35 -4.71
N THR A 82 9.93 2.78 -5.45
CA THR A 82 9.27 4.07 -5.22
C THR A 82 7.86 4.07 -5.81
N LEU A 83 7.06 5.04 -5.38
CA LEU A 83 5.72 5.23 -5.95
C LEU A 83 5.81 5.84 -7.34
N THR A 84 4.84 5.52 -8.19
CA THR A 84 4.64 6.26 -9.42
C THR A 84 3.81 7.52 -9.11
N GLN A 85 3.75 8.43 -10.07
CA GLN A 85 2.88 9.60 -9.95
C GLN A 85 1.42 9.18 -9.75
N LYS A 86 0.99 8.15 -10.46
CA LYS A 86 -0.38 7.64 -10.36
C LYS A 86 -0.74 7.28 -8.93
N ALA A 87 0.14 6.58 -8.23
CA ALA A 87 -0.10 6.21 -6.83
C ALA A 87 0.01 7.42 -5.92
N PHE A 88 1.03 8.23 -6.12
CA PHE A 88 1.28 9.39 -5.26
C PHE A 88 0.08 10.33 -5.23
N VAL A 89 -0.47 10.68 -6.42
CA VAL A 89 -1.59 11.63 -6.45
C VAL A 89 -2.84 11.07 -5.79
N LYS A 90 -3.05 9.76 -5.85
CA LYS A 90 -4.16 9.13 -5.15
C LYS A 90 -3.99 9.22 -3.63
N LEU A 91 -2.76 9.01 -3.16
CA LEU A 91 -2.49 8.99 -1.72
C LEU A 91 -2.58 10.36 -1.07
N ILE A 92 -2.25 11.43 -1.80
CA ILE A 92 -2.34 12.78 -1.24
C ILE A 92 -3.71 13.42 -1.45
N ARG A 93 -4.62 12.76 -2.17
CA ARG A 93 -5.91 13.34 -2.48
C ARG A 93 -6.75 13.49 -1.21
N PRO A 94 -7.26 14.70 -0.92
CA PRO A 94 -8.18 14.88 0.20
C PRO A 94 -9.51 14.21 -0.10
N ASN A 95 -10.08 13.56 0.90
CA ASN A 95 -11.39 12.94 0.78
C ASN A 95 -12.44 13.83 1.44
N LEU A 96 -12.60 15.02 0.89
CA LEU A 96 -13.57 16.02 1.37
C LEU A 96 -14.37 16.52 0.19
N THR A 97 -15.60 16.97 0.47
CA THR A 97 -16.35 17.69 -0.55
C THR A 97 -15.66 19.02 -0.84
N ALA A 98 -16.00 19.64 -1.97
CA ALA A 98 -15.40 20.92 -2.32
C ALA A 98 -15.65 21.98 -1.25
N ASP A 99 -16.87 22.03 -0.72
CA ASP A 99 -17.20 23.01 0.31
C ASP A 99 -16.45 22.74 1.62
N ALA A 100 -16.38 21.47 2.03
CA ALA A 100 -15.64 21.09 3.23
C ALA A 100 -14.16 21.39 3.08
N PHE A 101 -13.59 21.15 1.88
CA PHE A 101 -12.18 21.42 1.62
C PHE A 101 -11.90 22.92 1.69
N ALA A 102 -12.79 23.75 1.12
CA ALA A 102 -12.61 25.20 1.12
C ALA A 102 -12.59 25.78 2.54
N SER A 103 -13.37 25.19 3.44
CA SER A 103 -13.47 25.69 4.82
C SER A 103 -12.52 25.01 5.79
N ALA A 104 -11.82 23.94 5.37
CA ALA A 104 -10.94 23.19 6.26
C ALA A 104 -9.62 23.90 6.48
N ASN A 105 -9.06 23.77 7.69
CA ASN A 105 -7.72 24.25 7.94
C ASN A 105 -6.70 23.25 7.40
N SER A 106 -5.40 23.58 7.50
CA SER A 106 -4.36 22.74 6.92
C SER A 106 -4.27 21.38 7.61
N ILE A 107 -4.57 21.31 8.90
CA ILE A 107 -4.54 20.04 9.63
C ILE A 107 -5.69 19.14 9.14
N ALA A 108 -6.89 19.69 9.03
CA ALA A 108 -8.04 18.92 8.56
C ALA A 108 -7.85 18.44 7.12
N LYS A 109 -7.25 19.26 6.26
CA LYS A 109 -6.94 18.85 4.88
C LYS A 109 -5.97 17.68 4.87
N ARG A 110 -4.91 17.73 5.68
CA ARG A 110 -3.92 16.66 5.75
C ARG A 110 -4.54 15.37 6.26
N GLU A 111 -5.36 15.46 7.30
CA GLU A 111 -5.99 14.30 7.90
C GLU A 111 -7.09 13.69 7.02
N SER A 112 -7.53 14.41 6.00
CA SER A 112 -8.52 13.90 5.06
C SER A 112 -7.91 13.11 3.91
N THR A 113 -6.57 13.10 3.79
CA THR A 113 -5.94 12.42 2.66
C THR A 113 -6.08 10.91 2.79
N LEU A 114 -6.01 10.24 1.64
CA LEU A 114 -6.10 8.79 1.62
C LEU A 114 -4.95 8.15 2.41
N ALA A 115 -3.74 8.69 2.25
CA ALA A 115 -2.58 8.18 3.00
C ALA A 115 -2.82 8.24 4.51
N PHE A 116 -3.37 9.35 5.01
CA PHE A 116 -3.63 9.48 6.44
C PHE A 116 -4.65 8.44 6.92
N LYS A 117 -5.71 8.27 6.15
CA LYS A 117 -6.74 7.28 6.50
C LYS A 117 -6.22 5.86 6.48
N MET A 118 -5.36 5.54 5.51
CA MET A 118 -4.74 4.24 5.44
C MET A 118 -3.79 4.01 6.62
N GLN A 119 -3.02 5.02 7.01
CA GLN A 119 -2.14 4.92 8.18
C GLN A 119 -2.94 4.65 9.45
N LYS A 120 -4.08 5.32 9.59
CA LYS A 120 -4.95 5.10 10.74
C LYS A 120 -5.49 3.68 10.77
N ALA A 121 -5.97 3.17 9.62
CA ALA A 121 -6.48 1.82 9.53
C ALA A 121 -5.40 0.78 9.88
N LEU A 122 -4.17 1.02 9.40
CA LEU A 122 -3.06 0.13 9.69
C LEU A 122 -2.70 0.15 11.18
N ARG A 123 -2.66 1.33 11.77
CA ARG A 123 -2.33 1.51 13.18
C ARG A 123 -3.38 0.85 14.08
N GLU A 124 -4.65 0.91 13.69
CA GLU A 124 -5.75 0.31 14.42
C GLU A 124 -5.96 -1.17 14.08
N GLN A 125 -5.13 -1.69 13.19
CA GLN A 125 -5.19 -3.09 12.75
C GLN A 125 -6.56 -3.47 12.20
N SER A 126 -7.22 -2.53 11.52
CA SER A 126 -8.54 -2.76 10.95
C SER A 126 -8.42 -3.19 9.49
N SER A 127 -8.51 -4.49 9.24
CA SER A 127 -8.46 -5.00 7.86
C SER A 127 -9.69 -4.59 7.06
N ILE A 128 -10.83 -4.47 7.71
CA ILE A 128 -12.07 -4.04 7.07
C ILE A 128 -11.94 -2.60 6.61
N ASP A 129 -11.42 -1.73 7.46
CA ASP A 129 -11.25 -0.32 7.11
C ASP A 129 -10.22 -0.17 5.98
N MET A 130 -9.12 -0.92 6.04
CA MET A 130 -8.10 -0.87 4.99
C MET A 130 -8.68 -1.31 3.65
N GLN A 131 -9.43 -2.41 3.64
CA GLN A 131 -10.06 -2.89 2.43
C GLN A 131 -11.02 -1.86 1.86
N ASP A 132 -11.90 -1.30 2.69
CA ASP A 132 -12.87 -0.31 2.26
C ASP A 132 -12.19 0.93 1.68
N ILE A 133 -11.15 1.42 2.35
CA ILE A 133 -10.44 2.61 1.90
C ILE A 133 -9.80 2.36 0.53
N ILE A 134 -9.12 1.24 0.37
CA ILE A 134 -8.44 0.93 -0.89
C ILE A 134 -9.44 0.72 -2.02
N GLU A 135 -10.50 -0.06 -1.77
CA GLU A 135 -11.49 -0.31 -2.81
C GLU A 135 -12.21 0.96 -3.24
N GLN A 136 -12.63 1.77 -2.29
CA GLN A 136 -13.48 2.91 -2.61
C GLN A 136 -12.70 4.12 -3.11
N HIS A 137 -11.47 4.27 -2.67
CA HIS A 137 -10.74 5.52 -2.93
C HIS A 137 -9.46 5.33 -3.73
N PHE A 138 -8.81 4.18 -3.61
CA PHE A 138 -7.58 3.95 -4.34
C PHE A 138 -7.82 3.27 -5.68
N PHE A 139 -8.57 2.17 -5.67
CA PHE A 139 -8.85 1.44 -6.90
C PHE A 139 -9.92 2.10 -7.75
N ASN A 140 -10.84 2.82 -7.12
CA ASN A 140 -11.95 3.40 -7.83
C ASN A 140 -11.47 4.55 -8.71
N ALA A 141 -11.56 4.37 -10.01
CA ALA A 141 -11.25 5.44 -10.93
C ALA A 141 -12.45 6.35 -10.92
N SER A 142 -12.29 7.52 -10.44
CA SER A 142 -13.38 8.46 -10.40
C SER A 142 -13.88 8.70 -11.79
N PRO A 143 -15.09 8.42 -12.02
CA PRO A 143 -15.59 8.59 -13.35
C PRO A 143 -15.79 9.96 -13.67
N ILE A 144 -15.89 10.79 -12.87
CA ILE A 144 -16.06 11.96 -13.20
C ILE A 144 -15.26 12.46 -13.06
N SER A 145 -14.78 11.98 -13.12
CA SER A 145 -13.97 12.28 -13.20
C SER A 145 -14.15 13.30 -13.45
#